data_30e08a9dcbdea2908021a17380343320
#
_entry.id   30e08a9dcbdea2908021a17380343320
#
_cell.length_a   1.000
_cell.length_b   1.000
_cell.length_c   1.000
_cell.angle_alpha   90.00
_cell.angle_beta   90.00
_cell.angle_gamma   90.00
#
_symmetry.space_group_name_H-M   'P 1'
#
loop_
_entity.id
_entity.type
_entity.pdbx_description
1 polymer ?
#
loop_
_entity_poly.entity_id
_entity_poly.type
_entity_poly.pdbx_seq_one_letter_code
_entity_poly.pdbx_strand_id
1 'polypeptide(L)'
;HKPHTLVTFDPFSQFAEDNEDHKMIARATDEAFWTSQFDKHHPEHFDEGLAPHGCFERWYFGRAVGEVTDVVDISSTLTRKVEAACTHRTMMVNYAHQLMLQADTGGYDVPLLEEVLQSGNVQPLMEPLLRAGASRIGALHGLEAAEEFRVTRFGGLGVWLDRFGISRKD
;
A
#
# COMPACT_ATOMS: atom_id res chain seq x y z
N HIS A 1 10.89 -15.98 6.96
CA HIS A 1 9.45 -15.96 7.23
C HIS A 1 8.72 -16.72 6.14
N LYS A 2 7.55 -17.24 6.45
CA LYS A 2 6.67 -17.93 5.49
C LYS A 2 5.29 -17.24 5.56
N PRO A 3 5.11 -16.06 4.96
CA PRO A 3 3.88 -15.30 5.09
C PRO A 3 2.71 -16.00 4.38
N HIS A 4 1.54 -15.95 5.00
CA HIS A 4 0.29 -16.34 4.37
C HIS A 4 -0.15 -15.28 3.34
N THR A 5 -0.01 -14.02 3.70
CA THR A 5 -0.48 -12.85 2.93
C THR A 5 0.67 -11.89 2.71
N LEU A 6 0.80 -11.39 1.48
CA LEU A 6 1.66 -10.26 1.13
C LEU A 6 0.82 -9.00 0.93
N VAL A 7 1.30 -7.88 1.44
CA VAL A 7 0.66 -6.56 1.27
C VAL A 7 1.69 -5.63 0.63
N THR A 8 1.38 -5.06 -0.53
CA THR A 8 2.30 -4.19 -1.27
C THR A 8 1.55 -3.21 -2.16
N PHE A 9 2.26 -2.23 -2.72
CA PHE A 9 1.71 -1.38 -3.77
C PHE A 9 1.29 -2.19 -4.99
N ASP A 10 0.22 -1.73 -5.67
CA ASP A 10 -0.27 -2.40 -6.88
C ASP A 10 0.70 -2.18 -8.07
N PRO A 11 1.36 -3.23 -8.60
CA PRO A 11 2.28 -3.10 -9.72
C PRO A 11 1.58 -2.75 -11.05
N PHE A 12 0.25 -2.88 -11.10
CA PHE A 12 -0.55 -2.64 -12.32
C PHE A 12 -1.26 -1.28 -12.33
N SER A 13 -1.42 -0.63 -11.17
CA SER A 13 -2.06 0.69 -11.04
C SER A 13 -1.07 1.86 -11.20
N GLN A 14 -0.16 1.77 -12.16
CA GLN A 14 0.95 2.71 -12.31
C GLN A 14 0.56 4.11 -12.80
N PHE A 15 -0.63 4.28 -13.35
CA PHE A 15 -1.07 5.57 -13.91
C PHE A 15 -1.28 6.66 -12.86
N ALA A 16 -1.59 6.28 -11.63
CA ALA A 16 -1.80 7.20 -10.52
C ALA A 16 -0.59 7.26 -9.56
N GLU A 17 0.48 6.52 -9.85
CA GLU A 17 1.67 6.45 -8.99
C GLU A 17 2.87 7.06 -9.71
N ASP A 18 3.35 8.17 -9.19
CA ASP A 18 4.51 8.92 -9.69
C ASP A 18 5.78 8.70 -8.85
N ASN A 19 5.67 8.00 -7.71
CA ASN A 19 6.82 7.67 -6.88
C ASN A 19 7.49 6.38 -7.37
N GLU A 20 8.72 6.50 -7.85
CA GLU A 20 9.50 5.36 -8.36
C GLU A 20 9.80 4.31 -7.28
N ASP A 21 9.99 4.71 -6.01
CA ASP A 21 10.23 3.76 -4.93
C ASP A 21 9.01 2.84 -4.72
N HIS A 22 7.78 3.39 -4.84
CA HIS A 22 6.55 2.61 -4.77
C HIS A 22 6.43 1.63 -5.94
N LYS A 23 6.78 2.06 -7.16
CA LYS A 23 6.75 1.20 -8.34
C LYS A 23 7.78 0.08 -8.25
N MET A 24 8.98 0.39 -7.77
CA MET A 24 10.06 -0.59 -7.63
C MET A 24 9.76 -1.63 -6.57
N ILE A 25 9.26 -1.23 -5.38
CA ILE A 25 8.90 -2.20 -4.35
C ILE A 25 7.70 -3.07 -4.76
N ALA A 26 6.74 -2.51 -5.48
CA ALA A 26 5.61 -3.26 -6.02
C ALA A 26 6.08 -4.41 -6.94
N ARG A 27 6.96 -4.09 -7.89
CA ARG A 27 7.54 -5.07 -8.84
C ARG A 27 8.41 -6.09 -8.13
N ALA A 28 9.31 -5.66 -7.25
CA ALA A 28 10.19 -6.55 -6.51
C ALA A 28 9.40 -7.53 -5.63
N THR A 29 8.32 -7.07 -4.99
CA THR A 29 7.47 -7.93 -4.17
C THR A 29 6.69 -8.94 -5.03
N ASP A 30 6.20 -8.53 -6.19
CA ASP A 30 5.49 -9.42 -7.11
C ASP A 30 6.44 -10.49 -7.71
N GLU A 31 7.66 -10.10 -8.05
CA GLU A 31 8.72 -11.03 -8.46
C GLU A 31 9.08 -12.01 -7.34
N ALA A 32 9.30 -11.51 -6.12
CA ALA A 32 9.59 -12.35 -4.96
C ALA A 32 8.47 -13.34 -4.66
N PHE A 33 7.20 -12.92 -4.79
CA PHE A 33 6.04 -13.82 -4.68
C PHE A 33 6.11 -14.96 -5.70
N TRP A 34 6.46 -14.66 -6.95
CA TRP A 34 6.56 -15.67 -7.99
C TRP A 34 7.76 -16.59 -7.75
N THR A 35 8.94 -16.04 -7.55
CA THR A 35 10.20 -16.79 -7.50
C THR A 35 10.33 -17.65 -6.24
N SER A 36 9.74 -17.22 -5.11
CA SER A 36 9.78 -17.96 -3.84
C SER A 36 9.15 -19.38 -3.91
N GLN A 37 8.37 -19.66 -4.94
CA GLN A 37 7.70 -20.95 -5.14
C GLN A 37 8.58 -21.99 -5.84
N PHE A 38 9.75 -21.61 -6.34
CA PHE A 38 10.59 -22.45 -7.19
C PHE A 38 12.02 -22.57 -6.64
N ASP A 39 12.53 -23.78 -6.62
CA ASP A 39 13.87 -24.10 -6.10
C ASP A 39 15.02 -23.73 -7.04
N LYS A 40 14.73 -23.29 -8.27
CA LYS A 40 15.74 -22.87 -9.26
C LYS A 40 16.02 -21.38 -9.24
N HIS A 41 15.17 -20.60 -8.60
CA HIS A 41 15.43 -19.19 -8.32
C HIS A 41 16.16 -19.07 -6.99
N HIS A 42 17.24 -18.31 -6.95
CA HIS A 42 18.04 -18.09 -5.75
C HIS A 42 18.45 -19.40 -5.02
N PRO A 43 19.15 -20.34 -5.72
CA PRO A 43 19.49 -21.65 -5.16
C PRO A 43 20.32 -21.53 -3.88
N GLU A 44 21.08 -20.45 -3.70
CA GLU A 44 21.85 -20.14 -2.49
C GLU A 44 20.99 -20.13 -1.22
N HIS A 45 19.74 -19.74 -1.30
CA HIS A 45 18.82 -19.77 -0.16
C HIS A 45 18.47 -21.22 0.27
N PHE A 46 18.42 -22.14 -0.68
CA PHE A 46 18.13 -23.55 -0.38
C PHE A 46 19.36 -24.26 0.18
N ASP A 47 20.56 -23.84 -0.22
CA ASP A 47 21.81 -24.31 0.40
C ASP A 47 21.90 -23.89 1.87
N GLU A 48 21.25 -22.79 2.27
CA GLU A 48 21.09 -22.34 3.66
C GLU A 48 19.94 -23.08 4.40
N GLY A 49 19.28 -24.04 3.78
CA GLY A 49 18.22 -24.85 4.40
C GLY A 49 16.82 -24.26 4.30
N LEU A 50 16.60 -23.24 3.47
CA LEU A 50 15.26 -22.75 3.17
C LEU A 50 14.53 -23.72 2.23
N ALA A 51 13.22 -23.59 2.15
CA ALA A 51 12.37 -24.37 1.26
C ALA A 51 11.41 -23.46 0.49
N PRO A 52 10.96 -23.86 -0.72
CA PRO A 52 9.96 -23.13 -1.47
C PRO A 52 8.73 -22.80 -0.62
N HIS A 53 8.17 -21.62 -0.82
CA HIS A 53 7.00 -21.15 -0.12
C HIS A 53 6.07 -20.38 -1.05
N GLY A 54 4.77 -20.72 -1.04
CA GLY A 54 3.73 -19.98 -1.73
C GLY A 54 2.90 -19.18 -0.75
N CYS A 55 2.79 -17.86 -0.96
CA CYS A 55 1.80 -17.07 -0.24
C CYS A 55 0.40 -17.38 -0.77
N PHE A 56 -0.58 -17.43 0.12
CA PHE A 56 -1.96 -17.75 -0.28
C PHE A 56 -2.58 -16.60 -1.06
N GLU A 57 -2.37 -15.35 -0.62
CA GLU A 57 -2.97 -14.17 -1.25
C GLU A 57 -2.05 -12.95 -1.20
N ARG A 58 -2.33 -12.01 -2.10
CA ARG A 58 -1.69 -10.70 -2.17
C ARG A 58 -2.74 -9.62 -2.08
N TRP A 59 -2.48 -8.66 -1.23
CA TRP A 59 -3.27 -7.44 -1.04
C TRP A 59 -2.51 -6.28 -1.64
N TYR A 60 -3.07 -5.70 -2.68
CA TYR A 60 -2.49 -4.57 -3.37
C TYR A 60 -3.23 -3.29 -3.00
N PHE A 61 -2.48 -2.26 -2.65
CA PHE A 61 -2.97 -0.92 -2.38
C PHE A 61 -2.23 0.10 -3.25
N GLY A 62 -2.76 1.33 -3.33
CA GLY A 62 -2.14 2.42 -4.09
C GLY A 62 -2.95 3.70 -4.01
N ARG A 63 -2.51 4.73 -4.72
CA ARG A 63 -3.26 5.99 -4.84
C ARG A 63 -4.57 5.82 -5.60
N ALA A 64 -4.60 4.90 -6.55
CA ALA A 64 -5.81 4.41 -7.21
C ALA A 64 -5.61 2.93 -7.53
N VAL A 65 -6.55 2.10 -7.10
CA VAL A 65 -6.55 0.66 -7.37
C VAL A 65 -7.45 0.42 -8.57
N GLY A 66 -6.93 -0.23 -9.63
CA GLY A 66 -7.64 -0.38 -10.91
C GLY A 66 -8.82 -1.36 -10.85
N GLU A 67 -8.68 -2.43 -10.10
CA GLU A 67 -9.73 -3.44 -9.87
C GLU A 67 -9.92 -3.62 -8.38
N VAL A 68 -10.86 -2.88 -7.79
CA VAL A 68 -11.19 -3.02 -6.37
C VAL A 68 -11.96 -4.31 -6.15
N THR A 69 -11.41 -5.20 -5.34
CA THR A 69 -12.06 -6.46 -4.94
C THR A 69 -12.53 -6.42 -3.51
N ASP A 70 -11.85 -5.65 -2.67
CA ASP A 70 -12.08 -5.58 -1.23
C ASP A 70 -12.05 -4.13 -0.75
N VAL A 71 -12.95 -3.81 0.17
CA VAL A 71 -13.06 -2.51 0.82
C VAL A 71 -13.03 -2.72 2.32
N VAL A 72 -12.11 -2.02 2.98
CA VAL A 72 -11.95 -2.11 4.43
C VAL A 72 -12.46 -0.84 5.08
N ASP A 73 -13.44 -0.96 5.96
CA ASP A 73 -13.88 0.13 6.82
C ASP A 73 -12.78 0.47 7.83
N ILE A 74 -12.24 1.67 7.74
CA ILE A 74 -11.21 2.18 8.65
C ILE A 74 -11.71 3.30 9.55
N SER A 75 -13.00 3.55 9.64
CA SER A 75 -13.60 4.65 10.42
C SER A 75 -13.09 4.68 11.85
N SER A 76 -13.05 3.51 12.51
CA SER A 76 -12.56 3.38 13.90
C SER A 76 -11.05 3.47 14.06
N THR A 77 -10.28 3.31 12.99
CA THR A 77 -8.80 3.27 13.01
C THR A 77 -8.14 4.45 12.29
N LEU A 78 -8.93 5.34 11.68
CA LEU A 78 -8.43 6.44 10.87
C LEU A 78 -7.50 7.38 11.66
N THR A 79 -7.80 7.65 12.93
CA THR A 79 -6.92 8.46 13.79
C THR A 79 -5.55 7.80 13.98
N ARG A 80 -5.53 6.48 14.22
CA ARG A 80 -4.27 5.71 14.33
C ARG A 80 -3.49 5.73 13.02
N LYS A 81 -4.16 5.68 11.88
CA LYS A 81 -3.52 5.80 10.55
C LYS A 81 -2.84 7.17 10.40
N VAL A 82 -3.50 8.26 10.78
CA VAL A 82 -2.93 9.61 10.76
C VAL A 82 -1.70 9.70 11.66
N GLU A 83 -1.81 9.22 12.90
CA GLU A 83 -0.70 9.18 13.85
C GLU A 83 0.50 8.41 13.29
N ALA A 84 0.25 7.22 12.74
CA ALA A 84 1.29 6.39 12.14
C ALA A 84 1.98 7.09 10.96
N ALA A 85 1.23 7.73 10.07
CA ALA A 85 1.80 8.50 8.95
C ALA A 85 2.68 9.67 9.44
N CYS A 86 2.26 10.37 10.49
CA CYS A 86 3.02 11.47 11.07
C CYS A 86 4.33 11.04 11.74
N THR A 87 4.50 9.76 12.08
CA THR A 87 5.80 9.25 12.58
C THR A 87 6.89 9.23 11.51
N HIS A 88 6.53 9.17 10.23
CA HIS A 88 7.47 9.27 9.10
C HIS A 88 7.91 10.72 8.83
N ARG A 89 8.31 11.41 9.89
CA ARG A 89 8.56 12.85 9.91
C ARG A 89 9.47 13.34 8.78
N THR A 90 10.61 12.67 8.58
CA THR A 90 11.58 13.05 7.53
C THR A 90 10.95 13.00 6.14
N MET A 91 10.20 11.94 5.83
CA MET A 91 9.54 11.79 4.54
C MET A 91 8.42 12.81 4.36
N MET A 92 7.66 13.09 5.41
CA MET A 92 6.55 14.06 5.33
C MET A 92 7.05 15.50 5.19
N VAL A 93 8.17 15.84 5.83
CA VAL A 93 8.85 17.14 5.61
C VAL A 93 9.37 17.24 4.17
N ASN A 94 9.98 16.17 3.65
CA ASN A 94 10.39 16.14 2.25
C ASN A 94 9.21 16.29 1.28
N TYR A 95 8.07 15.68 1.59
CA TYR A 95 6.84 15.85 0.82
C TYR A 95 6.35 17.32 0.85
N ALA A 96 6.41 17.99 2.03
CA ALA A 96 6.09 19.40 2.14
C ALA A 96 7.01 20.28 1.26
N HIS A 97 8.33 19.95 1.19
CA HIS A 97 9.25 20.62 0.24
C HIS A 97 8.83 20.44 -1.21
N GLN A 98 8.44 19.24 -1.61
CA GLN A 98 7.99 18.99 -2.98
C GLN A 98 6.72 19.78 -3.32
N LEU A 99 5.78 19.85 -2.39
CA LEU A 99 4.56 20.65 -2.55
C LEU A 99 4.87 22.15 -2.65
N MET A 100 5.84 22.65 -1.84
CA MET A 100 6.28 24.02 -1.90
C MET A 100 6.86 24.39 -3.28
N LEU A 101 7.73 23.54 -3.82
CA LEU A 101 8.30 23.74 -5.17
C LEU A 101 7.22 23.81 -6.25
N GLN A 102 6.19 22.98 -6.13
CA GLN A 102 5.06 22.99 -7.07
C GLN A 102 4.21 24.24 -6.90
N ALA A 103 3.95 24.67 -5.67
CA ALA A 103 3.22 25.88 -5.37
C ALA A 103 3.95 27.13 -5.93
N ASP A 104 5.24 27.25 -5.65
CA ASP A 104 6.08 28.33 -6.17
C ASP A 104 6.05 28.39 -7.70
N THR A 105 6.19 27.26 -8.36
CA THR A 105 6.12 27.16 -9.83
C THR A 105 4.75 27.56 -10.36
N GLY A 106 3.69 27.24 -9.60
CA GLY A 106 2.31 27.61 -9.92
C GLY A 106 1.96 29.06 -9.56
N GLY A 107 2.85 29.79 -8.90
CA GLY A 107 2.63 31.18 -8.45
C GLY A 107 1.73 31.27 -7.20
N TYR A 108 1.77 30.28 -6.32
CA TYR A 108 1.00 30.25 -5.09
C TYR A 108 1.88 30.32 -3.85
N ASP A 109 1.52 31.17 -2.91
CA ASP A 109 2.03 31.16 -1.54
C ASP A 109 1.17 30.23 -0.68
N VAL A 110 1.80 29.32 0.05
CA VAL A 110 1.10 28.36 0.93
C VAL A 110 1.69 28.40 2.35
N PRO A 111 1.20 29.32 3.22
CA PRO A 111 1.74 29.54 4.56
C PRO A 111 1.81 28.27 5.42
N LEU A 112 0.87 27.35 5.24
CA LEU A 112 0.88 26.06 5.94
C LEU A 112 2.16 25.26 5.65
N LEU A 113 2.63 25.26 4.40
CA LEU A 113 3.86 24.55 4.03
C LEU A 113 5.09 25.19 4.66
N GLU A 114 5.14 26.52 4.71
CA GLU A 114 6.20 27.26 5.40
C GLU A 114 6.25 26.91 6.89
N GLU A 115 5.09 26.89 7.56
CA GLU A 115 4.98 26.51 8.97
C GLU A 115 5.47 25.07 9.20
N VAL A 116 5.04 24.13 8.37
CA VAL A 116 5.48 22.72 8.44
C VAL A 116 6.99 22.61 8.26
N LEU A 117 7.57 23.32 7.29
CA LEU A 117 9.00 23.27 7.02
C LEU A 117 9.82 23.90 8.16
N GLN A 118 9.34 24.95 8.79
CA GLN A 118 10.00 25.61 9.91
C GLN A 118 9.90 24.81 11.21
N SER A 119 8.72 24.29 11.53
CA SER A 119 8.45 23.59 12.78
C SER A 119 8.82 22.10 12.73
N GLY A 120 8.77 21.50 11.54
CA GLY A 120 8.83 20.05 11.33
C GLY A 120 7.59 19.31 11.87
N ASN A 121 6.53 20.05 12.25
CA ASN A 121 5.25 19.44 12.62
C ASN A 121 4.43 19.17 11.35
N VAL A 122 4.36 17.90 10.95
CA VAL A 122 3.71 17.48 9.70
C VAL A 122 2.21 17.21 9.86
N GLN A 123 1.70 17.14 11.07
CA GLN A 123 0.29 16.79 11.32
C GLN A 123 -0.71 17.74 10.67
N PRO A 124 -0.54 19.09 10.71
CA PRO A 124 -1.48 20.01 10.07
C PRO A 124 -1.62 19.80 8.55
N LEU A 125 -0.58 19.27 7.91
CA LEU A 125 -0.60 18.92 6.48
C LEU A 125 -1.20 17.53 6.26
N MET A 126 -0.75 16.52 7.01
CA MET A 126 -1.07 15.14 6.73
C MET A 126 -2.47 14.73 7.17
N GLU A 127 -2.95 15.22 8.31
CA GLU A 127 -4.25 14.84 8.84
C GLU A 127 -5.41 15.18 7.89
N PRO A 128 -5.58 16.42 7.38
CA PRO A 128 -6.67 16.71 6.46
C PRO A 128 -6.57 15.95 5.14
N LEU A 129 -5.36 15.71 4.61
CA LEU A 129 -5.16 14.95 3.38
C LEU A 129 -5.60 13.49 3.54
N LEU A 130 -5.16 12.83 4.62
CA LEU A 130 -5.49 11.43 4.87
C LEU A 130 -6.98 11.24 5.19
N ARG A 131 -7.57 12.13 6.00
CA ARG A 131 -9.00 12.08 6.30
C ARG A 131 -9.84 12.31 5.05
N ALA A 132 -9.54 13.33 4.26
CA ALA A 132 -10.26 13.60 3.02
C ALA A 132 -10.17 12.42 2.03
N GLY A 133 -9.00 11.81 1.88
CA GLY A 133 -8.80 10.64 1.04
C GLY A 133 -9.65 9.44 1.50
N ALA A 134 -9.57 9.10 2.79
CA ALA A 134 -10.32 7.99 3.37
C ALA A 134 -11.84 8.20 3.34
N SER A 135 -12.30 9.43 3.64
CA SER A 135 -13.74 9.75 3.58
C SER A 135 -14.28 9.75 2.14
N ARG A 136 -13.47 10.21 1.17
CA ARG A 136 -13.86 10.14 -0.26
C ARG A 136 -14.06 8.69 -0.70
N ILE A 137 -13.17 7.79 -0.32
CA ILE A 137 -13.31 6.35 -0.60
C ILE A 137 -14.52 5.80 0.16
N GLY A 138 -14.65 6.09 1.45
CA GLY A 138 -15.77 5.66 2.27
C GLY A 138 -17.11 6.01 1.65
N ALA A 139 -17.27 7.24 1.16
CA ALA A 139 -18.49 7.72 0.52
C ALA A 139 -18.91 6.90 -0.73
N LEU A 140 -17.93 6.36 -1.49
CA LEU A 140 -18.22 5.49 -2.65
C LEU A 140 -18.84 4.15 -2.23
N HIS A 141 -18.60 3.73 -0.99
CA HIS A 141 -19.03 2.43 -0.46
C HIS A 141 -20.03 2.53 0.70
N GLY A 142 -20.58 3.72 0.96
CA GLY A 142 -21.54 3.94 2.04
C GLY A 142 -20.94 3.85 3.46
N LEU A 143 -19.63 4.13 3.60
CA LEU A 143 -18.87 4.11 4.83
C LEU A 143 -18.41 5.54 5.20
N GLU A 144 -18.07 5.77 6.46
CA GLU A 144 -17.49 7.06 6.89
C GLU A 144 -16.07 7.25 6.35
N ALA A 145 -15.25 6.20 6.45
CA ALA A 145 -13.89 6.18 5.94
C ALA A 145 -13.50 4.75 5.54
N ALA A 146 -12.87 4.59 4.38
CA ALA A 146 -12.47 3.29 3.88
C ALA A 146 -11.13 3.31 3.13
N GLU A 147 -10.58 2.13 2.94
CA GLU A 147 -9.47 1.82 2.04
C GLU A 147 -9.91 0.76 1.03
N GLU A 148 -9.42 0.91 -0.20
CA GLU A 148 -9.65 0.00 -1.30
C GLU A 148 -8.43 -0.88 -1.55
N PHE A 149 -8.67 -2.16 -1.83
CA PHE A 149 -7.65 -3.14 -2.15
C PHE A 149 -8.04 -3.97 -3.37
N ARG A 150 -7.03 -4.40 -4.11
CA ARG A 150 -7.15 -5.50 -5.05
C ARG A 150 -6.51 -6.74 -4.43
N VAL A 151 -7.33 -7.72 -4.11
CA VAL A 151 -6.87 -8.98 -3.52
C VAL A 151 -6.82 -10.06 -4.60
N THR A 152 -5.70 -10.74 -4.72
CA THR A 152 -5.52 -11.81 -5.71
C THR A 152 -4.96 -13.06 -5.06
N ARG A 153 -5.36 -14.20 -5.63
CA ARG A 153 -4.77 -15.51 -5.34
C ARG A 153 -4.01 -16.02 -6.57
N PHE A 154 -3.07 -16.91 -6.35
CA PHE A 154 -2.27 -17.44 -7.45
C PHE A 154 -3.11 -18.23 -8.45
N GLY A 155 -3.07 -17.80 -9.73
CA GLY A 155 -3.76 -18.47 -10.84
C GLY A 155 -5.24 -18.70 -10.55
N GLY A 156 -5.76 -19.86 -10.95
CA GLY A 156 -7.14 -20.30 -10.69
C GLY A 156 -7.36 -20.92 -9.32
N LEU A 157 -6.50 -20.64 -8.33
CA LEU A 157 -6.51 -21.33 -7.03
C LEU A 157 -7.88 -21.25 -6.33
N GLY A 158 -8.57 -20.11 -6.40
CA GLY A 158 -9.91 -19.96 -5.81
C GLY A 158 -10.88 -21.02 -6.34
N VAL A 159 -10.98 -21.14 -7.66
CA VAL A 159 -11.85 -22.13 -8.33
C VAL A 159 -11.49 -23.57 -7.93
N TRP A 160 -10.18 -23.88 -7.83
CA TRP A 160 -9.73 -25.20 -7.41
C TRP A 160 -10.07 -25.49 -5.95
N LEU A 161 -9.91 -24.52 -5.05
CA LEU A 161 -10.25 -24.67 -3.64
C LEU A 161 -11.76 -24.86 -3.44
N ASP A 162 -12.58 -24.08 -4.13
CA ASP A 162 -14.04 -24.21 -4.07
C ASP A 162 -14.51 -25.58 -4.55
N ARG A 163 -13.82 -26.17 -5.52
CA ARG A 163 -14.23 -27.46 -6.11
C ARG A 163 -13.60 -28.66 -5.44
N PHE A 164 -12.35 -28.57 -5.00
CA PHE A 164 -11.55 -29.71 -4.53
C PHE A 164 -10.91 -29.50 -3.15
N GLY A 165 -11.01 -28.28 -2.62
CA GLY A 165 -10.36 -27.95 -1.35
C GLY A 165 -11.06 -28.59 -0.16
N ILE A 166 -10.25 -29.07 0.81
CA ILE A 166 -10.70 -29.46 2.13
C ILE A 166 -9.99 -28.56 3.12
N SER A 167 -10.76 -27.78 3.90
CA SER A 167 -10.19 -26.89 4.91
C SER A 167 -9.44 -27.71 5.98
N ARG A 168 -8.28 -27.22 6.39
CA ARG A 168 -7.54 -27.76 7.54
C ARG A 168 -7.84 -27.00 8.83
N LYS A 169 -8.73 -26.01 8.74
CA LYS A 169 -9.17 -25.20 9.89
C LYS A 169 -10.48 -25.79 10.39
N ASP A 170 -10.37 -26.82 11.24
CA ASP A 170 -11.40 -27.28 12.15
C ASP A 170 -10.79 -27.37 13.55
#